data_737fd151713388684f305970ca20bfa8
#
_entry.id   737fd151713388684f305970ca20bfa8
#
_cell.length_a   1.000
_cell.length_b   1.000
_cell.length_c   1.000
_cell.angle_alpha   90.00
_cell.angle_beta   90.00
_cell.angle_gamma   90.00
#
_symmetry.space_group_name_H-M   'P 1'
#
loop_
_entity.id
_entity.type
_entity.pdbx_description
1 polymer ?
#
loop_
_entity_poly.entity_id
_entity_poly.type
_entity_poly.pdbx_seq_one_letter_code
_entity_poly.pdbx_strand_id
1 'polypeptide(L)'
;HVLFRRQRQMCIRDRNGDLGPVYGAQWRSWPDPNGGKVDQIKNLVESIKNNPNSTRHIVSAWNPALVDEMALPPCHALFQFFVADSKISCQLYQRSADVFLGVPFNIASYALLTMMIAQVCNLKPGKFVHTLGDAHLYLNHLDQARLQISRKPLNLPTIKILSLIHISEPTRLVS
;
A
#
# COMPACT_ATOMS: atom_id res chain seq x y z
N HIS A 1 17.28 -20.85 -4.05
CA HIS A 1 16.04 -21.61 -4.10
C HIS A 1 14.97 -20.77 -4.77
N VAL A 2 14.85 -20.88 -6.12
CA VAL A 2 13.71 -20.33 -6.84
C VAL A 2 12.58 -21.33 -6.62
N LEU A 3 11.70 -21.03 -5.68
CA LEU A 3 10.51 -21.83 -5.46
C LEU A 3 9.60 -21.72 -6.68
N PHE A 4 9.40 -22.84 -7.39
CA PHE A 4 8.35 -23.02 -8.36
C PHE A 4 6.98 -22.83 -7.67
N ARG A 5 6.49 -21.60 -7.58
CA ARG A 5 5.09 -21.39 -7.26
C ARG A 5 4.29 -21.59 -8.53
N ARG A 6 3.60 -22.75 -8.65
CA ARG A 6 2.46 -22.87 -9.55
C ARG A 6 1.61 -21.61 -9.35
N GLN A 7 1.18 -20.98 -10.47
CA GLN A 7 0.14 -19.95 -10.39
C GLN A 7 -0.97 -20.50 -9.47
N ARG A 8 -0.94 -20.08 -8.22
CA ARG A 8 -2.10 -20.30 -7.38
C ARG A 8 -3.16 -19.45 -8.00
N GLN A 9 -4.18 -20.11 -8.51
CA GLN A 9 -5.36 -19.49 -9.04
C GLN A 9 -5.90 -18.54 -7.96
N MET A 10 -5.51 -17.28 -8.04
CA MET A 10 -6.02 -16.22 -7.16
C MET A 10 -7.54 -16.15 -7.23
N CYS A 11 -8.11 -16.56 -8.37
CA CYS A 11 -9.54 -16.57 -8.64
C CYS A 11 -10.34 -17.70 -7.95
N ILE A 12 -9.70 -18.71 -7.35
CA ILE A 12 -10.46 -19.84 -6.72
C ILE A 12 -10.76 -19.57 -5.25
N ARG A 13 -10.13 -18.57 -4.64
CA ARG A 13 -10.34 -18.26 -3.22
C ARG A 13 -11.28 -17.08 -2.95
N ASP A 14 -11.66 -16.32 -3.96
CA ASP A 14 -12.69 -15.33 -3.77
C ASP A 14 -14.05 -16.04 -3.69
N ARG A 15 -14.49 -16.30 -2.52
CA ARG A 15 -15.82 -16.83 -2.22
C ARG A 15 -16.89 -15.90 -2.84
N ASN A 16 -17.17 -16.08 -4.14
CA ASN A 16 -18.09 -15.23 -4.92
C ASN A 16 -17.70 -13.72 -4.99
N GLY A 17 -16.41 -13.41 -5.03
CA GLY A 17 -15.90 -12.04 -5.05
C GLY A 17 -15.61 -11.44 -3.66
N ASP A 18 -15.86 -12.17 -2.57
CA ASP A 18 -15.51 -11.73 -1.22
C ASP A 18 -14.05 -12.07 -0.91
N LEU A 19 -13.23 -11.04 -0.73
CA LEU A 19 -11.83 -11.17 -0.37
C LEU A 19 -11.58 -11.32 1.14
N GLY A 20 -12.62 -11.21 1.95
CA GLY A 20 -12.49 -11.15 3.41
C GLY A 20 -11.89 -9.83 3.91
N PRO A 21 -11.50 -9.77 5.19
CA PRO A 21 -11.04 -8.52 5.83
C PRO A 21 -9.59 -8.15 5.45
N VAL A 22 -9.33 -7.92 4.15
CA VAL A 22 -8.01 -7.53 3.62
C VAL A 22 -7.70 -6.04 3.86
N TYR A 23 -6.66 -5.52 3.29
CA TYR A 23 -6.06 -4.20 3.48
C TYR A 23 -6.98 -3.08 3.97
N GLY A 24 -8.02 -2.73 3.20
CA GLY A 24 -8.92 -1.64 3.53
C GLY A 24 -9.70 -1.86 4.83
N ALA A 25 -10.13 -3.10 5.08
CA ALA A 25 -10.78 -3.47 6.34
C ALA A 25 -9.81 -3.30 7.52
N GLN A 26 -8.59 -3.79 7.40
CA GLN A 26 -7.58 -3.65 8.47
C GLN A 26 -7.19 -2.18 8.71
N TRP A 27 -7.03 -1.39 7.66
CA TRP A 27 -6.61 0.01 7.78
C TRP A 27 -7.69 0.92 8.36
N ARG A 28 -8.98 0.65 8.04
CA ARG A 28 -10.09 1.55 8.36
C ARG A 28 -11.04 1.01 9.42
N SER A 29 -10.94 -0.28 9.76
CA SER A 29 -11.94 -0.96 10.58
C SER A 29 -11.34 -2.14 11.35
N TRP A 30 -10.11 -1.96 11.90
CA TRP A 30 -9.45 -2.99 12.71
C TRP A 30 -10.31 -3.34 13.91
N PRO A 31 -10.57 -4.63 14.21
CA PRO A 31 -11.37 -5.03 15.36
C PRO A 31 -10.73 -4.57 16.69
N ASP A 32 -11.53 -3.94 17.55
CA ASP A 32 -11.16 -3.60 18.92
C ASP A 32 -11.63 -4.73 19.86
N PRO A 33 -10.86 -5.13 20.87
CA PRO A 33 -11.25 -6.13 21.86
C PRO A 33 -12.59 -5.85 22.56
N ASN A 34 -12.99 -4.57 22.65
CA ASN A 34 -14.25 -4.15 23.25
C ASN A 34 -15.45 -4.13 22.27
N GLY A 35 -15.31 -4.74 21.10
CA GLY A 35 -16.34 -4.82 20.07
C GLY A 35 -16.45 -3.59 19.17
N GLY A 36 -15.55 -2.61 19.34
CA GLY A 36 -15.41 -1.43 18.50
C GLY A 36 -14.54 -1.66 17.26
N LYS A 37 -14.21 -0.56 16.58
CA LYS A 37 -13.34 -0.55 15.39
C LYS A 37 -12.33 0.58 15.48
N VAL A 38 -11.09 0.29 15.10
CA VAL A 38 -10.00 1.27 15.02
C VAL A 38 -9.79 1.67 13.56
N ASP A 39 -9.93 2.95 13.26
CA ASP A 39 -9.51 3.52 11.97
C ASP A 39 -8.06 3.97 12.05
N GLN A 40 -7.15 3.10 11.63
CA GLN A 40 -5.71 3.36 11.70
C GLN A 40 -5.30 4.56 10.83
N ILE A 41 -5.95 4.78 9.67
CA ILE A 41 -5.63 5.91 8.77
C ILE A 41 -6.06 7.23 9.40
N LYS A 42 -7.24 7.30 10.00
CA LYS A 42 -7.70 8.49 10.72
C LYS A 42 -6.74 8.83 11.87
N ASN A 43 -6.44 7.84 12.70
CA ASN A 43 -5.53 8.01 13.84
C ASN A 43 -4.11 8.43 13.38
N LEU A 44 -3.63 7.87 12.27
CA LEU A 44 -2.35 8.24 11.65
C LEU A 44 -2.32 9.73 11.29
N VAL A 45 -3.34 10.22 10.56
CA VAL A 45 -3.41 11.62 10.13
C VAL A 45 -3.47 12.56 11.33
N GLU A 46 -4.30 12.24 12.33
CA GLU A 46 -4.40 13.01 13.58
C GLU A 46 -3.07 13.01 14.34
N SER A 47 -2.42 11.86 14.44
CA SER A 47 -1.11 11.73 15.13
C SER A 47 -0.03 12.54 14.41
N ILE A 48 0.05 12.51 13.09
CA ILE A 48 1.03 13.29 12.31
C ILE A 48 0.81 14.80 12.52
N LYS A 49 -0.45 15.26 12.53
CA LYS A 49 -0.78 16.68 12.75
C LYS A 49 -0.44 17.16 14.16
N ASN A 50 -0.72 16.35 15.17
CA ASN A 50 -0.59 16.73 16.58
C ASN A 50 0.80 16.44 17.15
N ASN A 51 1.48 15.42 16.66
CA ASN A 51 2.81 14.99 17.13
C ASN A 51 3.65 14.43 15.97
N PRO A 52 4.12 15.28 15.05
CA PRO A 52 4.86 14.84 13.86
C PRO A 52 6.17 14.09 14.19
N ASN A 53 6.76 14.33 15.36
CA ASN A 53 8.02 13.69 15.78
C ASN A 53 7.82 12.28 16.37
N SER A 54 6.59 11.78 16.44
CA SER A 54 6.31 10.44 16.94
C SER A 54 6.91 9.37 16.02
N THR A 55 7.44 8.32 16.61
CA THR A 55 7.88 7.10 15.90
C THR A 55 6.75 6.07 15.74
N ARG A 56 5.52 6.40 16.21
CA ARG A 56 4.37 5.49 16.23
C ARG A 56 3.41 5.66 15.05
N HIS A 57 3.84 6.33 13.99
CA HIS A 57 3.06 6.51 12.76
C HIS A 57 3.06 5.22 11.93
N ILE A 58 2.48 4.14 12.47
CA ILE A 58 2.45 2.81 11.87
C ILE A 58 1.03 2.43 11.53
N VAL A 59 0.86 1.79 10.36
CA VAL A 59 -0.38 1.14 9.93
C VAL A 59 -0.07 -0.32 9.59
N SER A 60 -0.80 -1.24 10.18
CA SER A 60 -0.65 -2.67 9.94
C SER A 60 -1.85 -3.23 9.17
N ALA A 61 -1.57 -4.09 8.20
CA ALA A 61 -2.57 -4.93 7.55
C ALA A 61 -2.49 -6.39 8.05
N TRP A 62 -1.41 -6.75 8.73
CA TRP A 62 -1.20 -8.10 9.23
C TRP A 62 -1.92 -8.29 10.56
N ASN A 63 -3.05 -8.96 10.52
CA ASN A 63 -3.85 -9.30 11.70
C ASN A 63 -3.83 -10.82 11.91
N PRO A 64 -3.04 -11.34 12.88
CA PRO A 64 -2.94 -12.78 13.10
C PRO A 64 -4.27 -13.48 13.42
N ALA A 65 -5.21 -12.76 14.01
CA ALA A 65 -6.52 -13.33 14.36
C ALA A 65 -7.46 -13.49 13.14
N LEU A 66 -7.23 -12.73 12.06
CA LEU A 66 -8.10 -12.71 10.88
C LEU A 66 -7.41 -13.16 9.59
N VAL A 67 -6.11 -13.47 9.64
CA VAL A 67 -5.33 -13.79 8.42
C VAL A 67 -5.87 -15.01 7.67
N ASP A 68 -6.46 -15.97 8.35
CA ASP A 68 -7.03 -17.17 7.76
C ASP A 68 -8.42 -16.94 7.12
N GLU A 69 -9.08 -15.84 7.47
CA GLU A 69 -10.35 -15.42 6.85
C GLU A 69 -10.13 -14.67 5.53
N MET A 70 -8.91 -14.24 5.25
CA MET A 70 -8.56 -13.49 4.04
C MET A 70 -8.36 -14.43 2.85
N ALA A 71 -8.85 -14.05 1.68
CA ALA A 71 -8.62 -14.79 0.43
C ALA A 71 -7.12 -14.95 0.14
N LEU A 72 -6.33 -13.91 0.47
CA LEU A 72 -4.87 -13.93 0.45
C LEU A 72 -4.33 -13.09 1.60
N PRO A 73 -3.46 -13.65 2.47
CA PRO A 73 -2.78 -12.88 3.51
C PRO A 73 -2.03 -11.67 2.94
N PRO A 74 -2.07 -10.50 3.60
CA PRO A 74 -1.51 -9.27 3.08
C PRO A 74 -0.02 -9.39 2.75
N CYS A 75 0.38 -9.04 1.54
CA CYS A 75 1.79 -8.93 1.16
C CYS A 75 2.43 -7.67 1.77
N HIS A 76 1.71 -6.55 1.74
CA HIS A 76 2.09 -5.30 2.41
C HIS A 76 1.71 -5.42 3.88
N ALA A 77 2.62 -5.95 4.70
CA ALA A 77 2.31 -6.29 6.09
C ALA A 77 2.09 -5.05 6.95
N LEU A 78 2.96 -4.07 6.81
CA LEU A 78 2.87 -2.78 7.51
C LEU A 78 3.61 -1.68 6.75
N PHE A 79 3.22 -0.44 7.02
CA PHE A 79 4.01 0.73 6.63
C PHE A 79 4.09 1.73 7.78
N GLN A 80 5.17 2.53 7.75
CA GLN A 80 5.45 3.54 8.76
C GLN A 80 5.77 4.87 8.08
N PHE A 81 5.28 5.96 8.66
CA PHE A 81 5.68 7.31 8.26
C PHE A 81 6.68 7.90 9.23
N PHE A 82 7.54 8.74 8.69
CA PHE A 82 8.52 9.52 9.41
C PHE A 82 8.53 10.96 8.91
N VAL A 83 8.48 11.92 9.83
CA VAL A 83 8.45 13.34 9.51
C VAL A 83 9.76 13.99 9.96
N ALA A 84 10.42 14.69 9.05
CA ALA A 84 11.59 15.52 9.32
C ALA A 84 11.64 16.66 8.30
N ASP A 85 12.10 17.84 8.72
CA ASP A 85 12.28 19.02 7.86
C ASP A 85 11.04 19.37 7.03
N SER A 86 9.86 19.29 7.64
CA SER A 86 8.54 19.49 6.97
C SER A 86 8.29 18.53 5.80
N LYS A 87 8.98 17.41 5.76
CA LYS A 87 8.80 16.33 4.78
C LYS A 87 8.34 15.05 5.48
N ILE A 88 7.44 14.33 4.81
CA ILE A 88 6.97 13.02 5.27
C ILE A 88 7.50 11.92 4.36
N SER A 89 8.17 10.95 4.94
CA SER A 89 8.71 9.76 4.28
C SER A 89 7.92 8.54 4.68
N CYS A 90 7.81 7.56 3.80
CA CYS A 90 7.11 6.30 4.04
C CYS A 90 8.08 5.13 3.90
N GLN A 91 8.04 4.21 4.85
CA GLN A 91 8.68 2.89 4.73
C GLN A 91 7.60 1.82 4.68
N LEU A 92 7.65 0.97 3.64
CA LEU A 92 6.80 -0.20 3.48
C LEU A 92 7.62 -1.46 3.73
N TYR A 93 7.11 -2.37 4.56
CA TYR A 93 7.57 -3.75 4.62
C TYR A 93 6.59 -4.65 3.84
N GLN A 94 7.09 -5.22 2.74
CA GLN A 94 6.36 -6.16 1.90
C GLN A 94 6.96 -7.56 2.07
N ARG A 95 6.23 -8.48 2.70
CA ARG A 95 6.72 -9.83 3.01
C ARG A 95 6.94 -10.72 1.79
N SER A 96 6.22 -10.47 0.69
CA SER A 96 6.28 -11.25 -0.55
C SER A 96 6.05 -10.32 -1.73
N ALA A 97 6.97 -10.31 -2.68
CA ALA A 97 7.04 -9.33 -3.76
C ALA A 97 7.33 -9.97 -5.11
N ASP A 98 6.34 -9.98 -6.01
CA ASP A 98 6.56 -10.23 -7.43
C ASP A 98 7.22 -9.00 -8.04
N VAL A 99 8.51 -9.12 -8.35
CA VAL A 99 9.31 -7.96 -8.80
C VAL A 99 8.96 -7.48 -10.20
N PHE A 100 8.30 -8.31 -11.01
CA PHE A 100 7.95 -7.94 -12.38
C PHE A 100 6.58 -7.28 -12.47
N LEU A 101 5.52 -7.92 -11.95
CA LEU A 101 4.16 -7.39 -12.04
C LEU A 101 3.75 -6.58 -10.80
N GLY A 102 4.09 -7.05 -9.60
CA GLY A 102 3.60 -6.46 -8.35
C GLY A 102 4.33 -5.19 -7.95
N VAL A 103 5.66 -5.25 -7.83
CA VAL A 103 6.49 -4.18 -7.26
C VAL A 103 6.31 -2.83 -7.95
N PRO A 104 6.24 -2.70 -9.29
CA PRO A 104 6.02 -1.39 -9.93
C PRO A 104 4.72 -0.71 -9.49
N PHE A 105 3.62 -1.47 -9.41
CA PHE A 105 2.33 -0.95 -8.93
C PHE A 105 2.35 -0.66 -7.43
N ASN A 106 3.06 -1.47 -6.64
CA ASN A 106 3.20 -1.24 -5.21
C ASN A 106 3.94 0.07 -4.94
N ILE A 107 5.04 0.34 -5.66
CA ILE A 107 5.77 1.60 -5.58
C ILE A 107 4.85 2.78 -5.93
N ALA A 108 4.14 2.70 -7.06
CA ALA A 108 3.24 3.77 -7.49
C ALA A 108 2.13 4.04 -6.44
N SER A 109 1.53 2.99 -5.88
CA SER A 109 0.45 3.10 -4.88
C SER A 109 0.94 3.76 -3.59
N TYR A 110 2.09 3.35 -3.07
CA TYR A 110 2.61 3.93 -1.82
C TYR A 110 3.25 5.31 -2.00
N ALA A 111 3.80 5.60 -3.19
CA ALA A 111 4.20 6.96 -3.55
C ALA A 111 2.99 7.89 -3.55
N LEU A 112 1.89 7.48 -4.19
CA LEU A 112 0.63 8.23 -4.19
C LEU A 112 0.08 8.39 -2.76
N LEU A 113 0.02 7.31 -1.97
CA LEU A 113 -0.41 7.37 -0.57
C LEU A 113 0.43 8.38 0.24
N THR A 114 1.76 8.37 0.06
CA THR A 114 2.66 9.32 0.72
C THR A 114 2.35 10.76 0.32
N MET A 115 2.09 11.03 -0.96
CA MET A 115 1.70 12.35 -1.44
C MET A 115 0.34 12.79 -0.87
N MET A 116 -0.64 11.89 -0.80
CA MET A 116 -1.96 12.17 -0.21
C MET A 116 -1.86 12.53 1.27
N ILE A 117 -1.13 11.74 2.06
CA ILE A 117 -0.92 12.01 3.50
C ILE A 117 -0.13 13.31 3.69
N ALA A 118 0.89 13.56 2.87
CA ALA A 118 1.64 14.82 2.89
C ALA A 118 0.69 16.02 2.72
N GLN A 119 -0.18 15.98 1.71
CA GLN A 119 -1.13 17.06 1.43
C GLN A 119 -2.13 17.27 2.57
N VAL A 120 -2.72 16.20 3.11
CA VAL A 120 -3.68 16.27 4.23
C VAL A 120 -3.06 16.80 5.51
N CYS A 121 -1.75 16.54 5.71
CA CYS A 121 -1.01 16.98 6.90
C CYS A 121 -0.23 18.29 6.66
N ASN A 122 -0.38 18.95 5.51
CA ASN A 122 0.36 20.16 5.13
C ASN A 122 1.89 19.98 5.19
N LEU A 123 2.36 18.84 4.71
CA LEU A 123 3.77 18.47 4.61
C LEU A 123 4.18 18.32 3.14
N LYS A 124 5.48 18.28 2.88
CA LYS A 124 6.04 17.94 1.56
C LYS A 124 6.30 16.43 1.50
N PRO A 125 6.10 15.77 0.35
CA PRO A 125 6.55 14.39 0.18
C PRO A 125 8.07 14.26 0.36
N GLY A 126 8.48 13.25 1.12
CA GLY A 126 9.86 12.87 1.35
C GLY A 126 10.26 11.65 0.52
N LYS A 127 10.92 10.68 1.17
CA LYS A 127 11.39 9.44 0.55
C LYS A 127 10.36 8.32 0.71
N PHE A 128 10.27 7.46 -0.29
CA PHE A 128 9.65 6.14 -0.15
C PHE A 128 10.74 5.08 -0.03
N VAL A 129 10.72 4.32 1.05
CA VAL A 129 11.65 3.21 1.32
C VAL A 129 10.85 1.92 1.23
N HIS A 130 11.24 1.02 0.35
CA HIS A 130 10.55 -0.24 0.11
C HIS A 130 11.43 -1.41 0.55
N THR A 131 11.06 -2.07 1.63
CA THR A 131 11.74 -3.25 2.16
C THR A 131 10.99 -4.49 1.69
N LEU A 132 11.67 -5.37 0.97
CA LEU A 132 11.13 -6.61 0.45
C LEU A 132 11.65 -7.78 1.31
N GLY A 133 10.74 -8.66 1.72
CA GLY A 133 11.08 -9.94 2.34
C GLY A 133 11.47 -10.96 1.26
N ASP A 134 10.50 -11.76 0.81
CA ASP A 134 10.69 -12.69 -0.31
C ASP A 134 10.47 -11.95 -1.64
N ALA A 135 11.57 -11.52 -2.28
CA ALA A 135 11.53 -10.91 -3.61
C ALA A 135 11.74 -12.00 -4.67
N HIS A 136 10.77 -12.19 -5.56
CA HIS A 136 10.81 -13.27 -6.53
C HIS A 136 10.38 -12.83 -7.93
N LEU A 137 10.87 -13.54 -8.93
CA LEU A 137 10.47 -13.45 -10.32
C LEU A 137 9.89 -14.79 -10.75
N TYR A 138 8.68 -14.80 -11.31
CA TYR A 138 8.08 -16.02 -11.84
C TYR A 138 8.78 -16.46 -13.13
N LEU A 139 8.99 -17.77 -13.30
CA LEU A 139 9.70 -18.31 -14.47
C LEU A 139 9.03 -17.97 -15.80
N ASN A 140 7.69 -17.91 -15.83
CA ASN A 140 6.94 -17.52 -17.00
C ASN A 140 7.05 -16.02 -17.34
N HIS A 141 7.73 -15.22 -16.51
CA HIS A 141 7.98 -13.79 -16.76
C HIS A 141 9.44 -13.50 -17.17
N LEU A 142 10.30 -14.50 -17.30
CA LEU A 142 11.73 -14.29 -17.57
C LEU A 142 11.96 -13.57 -18.90
N ASP A 143 11.27 -13.96 -19.96
CA ASP A 143 11.46 -13.35 -21.27
C ASP A 143 10.92 -11.92 -21.32
N GLN A 144 9.78 -11.67 -20.67
CA GLN A 144 9.21 -10.34 -20.52
C GLN A 144 10.13 -9.43 -19.67
N ALA A 145 10.72 -9.97 -18.61
CA ALA A 145 11.67 -9.22 -17.79
C ALA A 145 12.94 -8.88 -18.56
N ARG A 146 13.51 -9.83 -19.34
CA ARG A 146 14.64 -9.57 -20.24
C ARG A 146 14.32 -8.48 -21.27
N LEU A 147 13.13 -8.54 -21.88
CA LEU A 147 12.68 -7.51 -22.80
C LEU A 147 12.52 -6.15 -22.10
N GLN A 148 11.99 -6.12 -20.89
CA GLN A 148 11.82 -4.88 -20.10
C GLN A 148 13.16 -4.20 -19.83
N ILE A 149 14.16 -4.93 -19.36
CA ILE A 149 15.48 -4.35 -19.04
C ILE A 149 16.30 -3.98 -20.28
N SER A 150 15.98 -4.49 -21.46
CA SER A 150 16.61 -4.09 -22.72
C SER A 150 16.09 -2.75 -23.26
N ARG A 151 14.97 -2.24 -22.74
CA ARG A 151 14.38 -0.97 -23.18
C ARG A 151 15.05 0.22 -22.51
N LYS A 152 15.16 1.32 -23.25
CA LYS A 152 15.58 2.59 -22.69
C LYS A 152 14.50 3.14 -21.74
N PRO A 153 14.85 3.50 -20.49
CA PRO A 153 13.88 4.10 -19.58
C PRO A 153 13.29 5.40 -20.15
N LEU A 154 12.00 5.59 -19.95
CA LEU A 154 11.33 6.85 -20.23
C LEU A 154 11.43 7.79 -19.05
N ASN A 155 11.06 9.07 -19.24
CA ASN A 155 10.94 10.01 -18.13
C ASN A 155 9.89 9.52 -17.12
N LEU A 156 10.17 9.74 -15.84
CA LEU A 156 9.22 9.36 -14.79
C LEU A 156 7.94 10.18 -14.90
N PRO A 157 6.77 9.56 -14.67
CA PRO A 157 5.52 10.29 -14.65
C PRO A 157 5.47 11.24 -13.46
N THR A 158 4.77 12.36 -13.62
CA THR A 158 4.49 13.30 -12.55
C THR A 158 3.02 13.26 -12.18
N ILE A 159 2.70 13.40 -10.90
CA ILE A 159 1.33 13.45 -10.38
C ILE A 159 1.11 14.81 -9.73
N LYS A 160 -0.02 15.44 -10.04
CA LYS A 160 -0.53 16.60 -9.34
C LYS A 160 -1.83 16.21 -8.66
N ILE A 161 -1.84 16.20 -7.32
CA ILE A 161 -3.07 16.03 -6.56
C ILE A 161 -3.78 17.38 -6.57
N LEU A 162 -4.95 17.45 -7.18
CA LEU A 162 -5.78 18.64 -7.20
C LEU A 162 -6.32 18.92 -5.80
N SER A 163 -7.23 19.73 -5.54
CA SER A 163 -7.72 20.00 -4.17
C SER A 163 -8.50 18.82 -3.58
N LEU A 164 -8.41 18.60 -2.25
CA LEU A 164 -9.26 17.64 -1.53
C LEU A 164 -10.76 17.98 -1.62
N ILE A 165 -11.10 19.24 -1.89
CA ILE A 165 -12.50 19.71 -2.04
C ILE A 165 -13.18 19.01 -3.23
N HIS A 166 -12.44 18.66 -4.27
CA HIS A 166 -13.00 17.98 -5.44
C HIS A 166 -13.20 16.47 -5.27
N ILE A 167 -12.71 15.87 -4.19
CA ILE A 167 -12.88 14.42 -3.90
C ILE A 167 -14.22 14.14 -3.22
N SER A 168 -14.85 15.15 -2.60
CA SER A 168 -16.10 15.02 -1.86
C SER A 168 -17.36 15.36 -2.67
N GLU A 169 -17.24 15.90 -3.86
CA GLU A 169 -18.41 16.16 -4.73
C GLU A 169 -18.59 14.99 -5.72
N PRO A 170 -19.75 14.31 -5.71
CA PRO A 170 -20.08 13.36 -6.75
C PRO A 170 -20.14 14.11 -8.08
N THR A 171 -19.33 13.68 -9.05
CA THR A 171 -19.38 14.18 -10.41
C THR A 171 -20.82 14.01 -10.91
N ARG A 172 -21.62 15.08 -10.97
CA ARG A 172 -22.87 15.05 -11.72
C ARG A 172 -22.48 14.84 -13.18
N LEU A 173 -22.76 13.66 -13.70
CA LEU A 173 -22.79 13.45 -15.13
C LEU A 173 -23.86 14.38 -15.67
N VAL A 174 -23.43 15.42 -16.36
CA VAL A 174 -24.33 16.26 -17.16
C VAL A 174 -24.71 15.41 -18.37
N SER A 175 -25.98 14.98 -18.37
CA SER A 175 -26.62 14.29 -19.50
C SER A 175 -26.72 15.21 -20.71
#